data_e74458b6cf87e4acfcee2f24b7c1f45f
#
_entry.id   e74458b6cf87e4acfcee2f24b7c1f45f
#
_cell.length_a   1.000
_cell.length_b   1.000
_cell.length_c   1.000
_cell.angle_alpha   90.00
_cell.angle_beta   90.00
_cell.angle_gamma   90.00
#
_symmetry.space_group_name_H-M   'P 1'
#
loop_
_entity.id
_entity.type
_entity.pdbx_description
1 polymer ?
#
loop_
_entity_poly.entity_id
_entity_poly.type
_entity_poly.pdbx_seq_one_letter_code
_entity_poly.pdbx_strand_id
1 'polypeptide(L)'
;MAPTSTPQTPFGRVLTAMVTPFTADGALDLDGAQRLAAHLVDAGNDGLIINGTTGESPTTSNAEKADLVRAVVEAVGDRAHVVAGVGTNDTRHSIELAREAERAGAHGLLVVTPYYNKPPQEGLYRHFTTIADTTGLPVMLYDIPGRSGVPINTETLVRLAEHPRIVANKDAKGDLGRAGWAIAQSGLAWYSGDDMLNLPLLSVGAVGFVSVVGHVVTPDLRALVDAYTSGDVVKATEIHQKLLPVYTGMFRTQGVMTTKAALALQGLPAGPLRAPMVECSPEEIAQLKIDLAAGGVQL
;
A
#
# COMPACT_ATOMS: atom_id res chain seq x y z
N MET A 1 16.50 20.75 19.53
CA MET A 1 15.54 19.91 20.27
C MET A 1 14.49 19.45 19.27
N ALA A 2 14.36 18.16 19.06
CA ALA A 2 13.29 17.62 18.21
C ALA A 2 11.91 17.90 18.84
N PRO A 3 10.87 18.21 18.07
CA PRO A 3 9.54 18.40 18.62
C PRO A 3 9.05 17.08 19.20
N THR A 4 8.64 17.10 20.46
CA THR A 4 8.01 15.99 21.19
C THR A 4 6.54 15.78 20.79
N SER A 5 6.19 16.02 19.51
CA SER A 5 4.85 15.72 19.03
C SER A 5 4.76 14.25 18.67
N THR A 6 3.72 13.57 19.15
CA THR A 6 3.36 12.21 18.72
C THR A 6 3.39 12.15 17.19
N PRO A 7 4.06 11.17 16.58
CA PRO A 7 4.10 11.04 15.12
C PRO A 7 2.68 11.05 14.55
N GLN A 8 2.40 11.93 13.60
CA GLN A 8 1.11 11.97 12.94
C GLN A 8 0.93 10.72 12.10
N THR A 9 -0.25 10.12 12.16
CA THR A 9 -0.64 8.95 11.35
C THR A 9 -1.81 9.33 10.44
N PRO A 10 -1.55 10.11 9.37
CA PRO A 10 -2.61 10.75 8.58
C PRO A 10 -3.59 9.77 7.94
N PHE A 11 -3.20 8.50 7.81
CA PHE A 11 -4.03 7.42 7.24
C PHE A 11 -4.19 6.22 8.19
N GLY A 12 -3.91 6.39 9.49
CA GLY A 12 -3.82 5.29 10.45
C GLY A 12 -2.46 4.59 10.42
N ARG A 13 -2.35 3.38 10.96
CA ARG A 13 -1.09 2.63 11.09
C ARG A 13 -1.03 1.39 10.22
N VAL A 14 -2.15 0.67 10.06
CA VAL A 14 -2.23 -0.57 9.27
C VAL A 14 -3.13 -0.31 8.06
N LEU A 15 -2.50 -0.28 6.89
CA LEU A 15 -3.22 -0.18 5.62
C LEU A 15 -2.91 -1.41 4.77
N THR A 16 -3.90 -1.86 4.00
CA THR A 16 -3.71 -2.94 3.01
C THR A 16 -3.79 -2.38 1.59
N ALA A 17 -2.79 -2.71 0.77
CA ALA A 17 -2.79 -2.46 -0.67
C ALA A 17 -3.72 -3.48 -1.35
N MET A 18 -5.03 -3.18 -1.36
CA MET A 18 -6.10 -4.09 -1.75
C MET A 18 -5.99 -4.53 -3.22
N VAL A 19 -6.18 -5.83 -3.47
CA VAL A 19 -6.36 -6.35 -4.83
C VAL A 19 -7.66 -5.82 -5.43
N THR A 20 -7.74 -5.78 -6.75
CA THR A 20 -8.99 -5.48 -7.47
C THR A 20 -9.69 -6.80 -7.81
N PRO A 21 -10.84 -7.10 -7.19
CA PRO A 21 -11.64 -8.27 -7.58
C PRO A 21 -12.20 -8.14 -8.99
N PHE A 22 -12.14 -9.23 -9.75
CA PHE A 22 -12.73 -9.34 -11.07
C PHE A 22 -13.71 -10.52 -11.12
N THR A 23 -14.73 -10.40 -11.94
CA THR A 23 -15.64 -11.50 -12.28
C THR A 23 -14.92 -12.55 -13.15
N ALA A 24 -15.50 -13.72 -13.31
CA ALA A 24 -14.89 -14.81 -14.08
C ALA A 24 -14.58 -14.47 -15.55
N ASP A 25 -15.30 -13.50 -16.12
CA ASP A 25 -15.06 -12.97 -17.47
C ASP A 25 -14.09 -11.77 -17.50
N GLY A 26 -13.51 -11.42 -16.34
CA GLY A 26 -12.50 -10.36 -16.22
C GLY A 26 -13.08 -8.94 -16.09
N ALA A 27 -14.40 -8.77 -15.95
CA ALA A 27 -15.00 -7.49 -15.62
C ALA A 27 -14.74 -7.11 -14.15
N LEU A 28 -14.90 -5.82 -13.80
CA LEU A 28 -14.76 -5.36 -12.43
C LEU A 28 -15.88 -5.93 -11.53
N ASP A 29 -15.54 -6.60 -10.45
CA ASP A 29 -16.48 -7.11 -9.43
C ASP A 29 -16.61 -6.09 -8.29
N LEU A 30 -17.49 -5.12 -8.45
CA LEU A 30 -17.70 -4.06 -7.44
C LEU A 30 -18.29 -4.61 -6.15
N ASP A 31 -19.23 -5.56 -6.22
CA ASP A 31 -19.81 -6.20 -5.02
C ASP A 31 -18.75 -7.01 -4.26
N GLY A 32 -17.91 -7.73 -5.00
CA GLY A 32 -16.75 -8.43 -4.44
C GLY A 32 -15.76 -7.46 -3.79
N ALA A 33 -15.50 -6.31 -4.40
CA ALA A 33 -14.62 -5.28 -3.86
C ALA A 33 -15.19 -4.69 -2.55
N GLN A 34 -16.48 -4.42 -2.47
CA GLN A 34 -17.13 -3.95 -1.23
C GLN A 34 -17.05 -4.99 -0.12
N ARG A 35 -17.32 -6.27 -0.42
CA ARG A 35 -17.21 -7.35 0.59
C ARG A 35 -15.77 -7.54 1.06
N LEU A 36 -14.78 -7.48 0.14
CA LEU A 36 -13.37 -7.58 0.51
C LEU A 36 -12.93 -6.39 1.35
N ALA A 37 -13.33 -5.17 0.99
CA ALA A 37 -13.02 -3.97 1.75
C ALA A 37 -13.57 -4.04 3.17
N ALA A 38 -14.85 -4.44 3.32
CA ALA A 38 -15.47 -4.62 4.63
C ALA A 38 -14.73 -5.67 5.46
N HIS A 39 -14.41 -6.84 4.88
CA HIS A 39 -13.62 -7.89 5.54
C HIS A 39 -12.27 -7.38 6.05
N LEU A 40 -11.54 -6.63 5.23
CA LEU A 40 -10.23 -6.10 5.60
C LEU A 40 -10.32 -5.06 6.72
N VAL A 41 -11.32 -4.19 6.70
CA VAL A 41 -11.55 -3.19 7.76
C VAL A 41 -12.00 -3.87 9.05
N ASP A 42 -12.90 -4.84 8.99
CA ASP A 42 -13.34 -5.63 10.14
C ASP A 42 -12.18 -6.42 10.78
N ALA A 43 -11.20 -6.84 9.98
CA ALA A 43 -9.96 -7.47 10.45
C ALA A 43 -8.99 -6.49 11.15
N GLY A 44 -9.22 -5.17 11.09
CA GLY A 44 -8.44 -4.15 11.80
C GLY A 44 -7.58 -3.22 10.94
N ASN A 45 -7.85 -3.11 9.63
CA ASN A 45 -7.21 -2.07 8.81
C ASN A 45 -7.76 -0.68 9.15
N ASP A 46 -6.87 0.30 9.30
CA ASP A 46 -7.22 1.73 9.42
C ASP A 46 -7.49 2.36 8.05
N GLY A 47 -7.01 1.72 6.99
CA GLY A 47 -7.21 2.20 5.62
C GLY A 47 -6.88 1.17 4.56
N LEU A 48 -7.32 1.46 3.35
CA LEU A 48 -7.11 0.63 2.17
C LEU A 48 -6.50 1.48 1.05
N ILE A 49 -5.50 0.93 0.37
CA ILE A 49 -4.97 1.54 -0.86
C ILE A 49 -5.67 0.87 -2.05
N ILE A 50 -6.41 1.65 -2.81
CA ILE A 50 -7.15 1.21 -3.99
C ILE A 50 -6.41 1.65 -5.25
N ASN A 51 -6.44 0.84 -6.30
CA ASN A 51 -5.74 1.12 -7.57
C ASN A 51 -4.21 1.24 -7.43
N GLY A 52 -3.62 0.58 -6.42
CA GLY A 52 -2.17 0.45 -6.32
C GLY A 52 -1.61 -0.63 -7.27
N THR A 53 -0.33 -0.96 -7.12
CA THR A 53 0.33 -2.05 -7.88
C THR A 53 -0.37 -3.39 -7.66
N THR A 54 -0.68 -3.71 -6.39
CA THR A 54 -1.40 -4.93 -6.01
C THR A 54 -2.83 -4.94 -6.53
N GLY A 55 -3.43 -3.77 -6.73
CA GLY A 55 -4.76 -3.58 -7.34
C GLY A 55 -4.75 -3.61 -8.88
N GLU A 56 -3.69 -4.10 -9.51
CA GLU A 56 -3.57 -4.23 -10.97
C GLU A 56 -3.83 -2.91 -11.74
N SER A 57 -3.38 -1.78 -11.17
CA SER A 57 -3.59 -0.45 -11.75
C SER A 57 -3.25 -0.31 -13.24
N PRO A 58 -2.18 -0.94 -13.79
CA PRO A 58 -1.88 -0.82 -15.22
C PRO A 58 -2.93 -1.43 -16.16
N THR A 59 -3.78 -2.34 -15.68
CA THR A 59 -4.74 -3.08 -16.50
C THR A 59 -6.20 -2.67 -16.24
N THR A 60 -6.42 -1.63 -15.43
CA THR A 60 -7.74 -1.02 -15.19
C THR A 60 -7.85 0.31 -15.92
N SER A 61 -9.02 0.58 -16.52
CA SER A 61 -9.33 1.87 -17.14
C SER A 61 -9.56 2.98 -16.11
N ASN A 62 -9.55 4.24 -16.52
CA ASN A 62 -9.85 5.37 -15.62
C ASN A 62 -11.26 5.24 -15.01
N ALA A 63 -12.26 4.82 -15.82
CA ALA A 63 -13.62 4.62 -15.34
C ALA A 63 -13.69 3.54 -14.26
N GLU A 64 -13.06 2.38 -14.50
CA GLU A 64 -12.99 1.30 -13.51
C GLU A 64 -12.30 1.73 -12.22
N LYS A 65 -11.25 2.56 -12.31
CA LYS A 65 -10.57 3.11 -11.12
C LYS A 65 -11.49 4.00 -10.29
N ALA A 66 -12.25 4.87 -10.95
CA ALA A 66 -13.19 5.77 -10.27
C ALA A 66 -14.36 4.98 -9.64
N ASP A 67 -14.89 3.99 -10.36
CA ASP A 67 -15.99 3.14 -9.88
C ASP A 67 -15.55 2.29 -8.68
N LEU A 68 -14.34 1.72 -8.73
CA LEU A 68 -13.80 0.94 -7.61
C LEU A 68 -13.57 1.81 -6.36
N VAL A 69 -13.02 3.03 -6.51
CA VAL A 69 -12.86 3.95 -5.37
C VAL A 69 -14.22 4.28 -4.76
N ARG A 70 -15.22 4.62 -5.58
CA ARG A 70 -16.58 4.93 -5.12
C ARG A 70 -17.19 3.77 -4.36
N ALA A 71 -17.14 2.56 -4.92
CA ALA A 71 -17.69 1.36 -4.29
C ALA A 71 -17.05 1.07 -2.92
N VAL A 72 -15.72 1.22 -2.82
CA VAL A 72 -15.02 1.00 -1.53
C VAL A 72 -15.33 2.12 -0.54
N VAL A 73 -15.42 3.38 -0.97
CA VAL A 73 -15.84 4.50 -0.11
C VAL A 73 -17.25 4.28 0.43
N GLU A 74 -18.18 3.84 -0.41
CA GLU A 74 -19.55 3.50 0.01
C GLU A 74 -19.59 2.39 1.06
N ALA A 75 -18.70 1.41 0.96
CA ALA A 75 -18.68 0.26 1.87
C ALA A 75 -18.02 0.54 3.23
N VAL A 76 -16.94 1.34 3.26
CA VAL A 76 -16.10 1.47 4.44
C VAL A 76 -15.57 2.90 4.71
N GLY A 77 -15.95 3.89 3.91
CA GLY A 77 -15.40 5.23 3.99
C GLY A 77 -15.71 5.98 5.30
N ASP A 78 -16.70 5.54 6.04
CA ASP A 78 -17.05 6.04 7.38
C ASP A 78 -16.21 5.42 8.51
N ARG A 79 -15.47 4.33 8.22
CA ARG A 79 -14.71 3.54 9.21
C ARG A 79 -13.22 3.46 8.94
N ALA A 80 -12.81 3.68 7.70
CA ALA A 80 -11.43 3.54 7.28
C ALA A 80 -11.03 4.53 6.18
N HIS A 81 -9.75 4.88 6.11
CA HIS A 81 -9.25 5.73 5.04
C HIS A 81 -9.19 4.97 3.70
N VAL A 82 -9.81 5.53 2.67
CA VAL A 82 -9.70 5.04 1.29
C VAL A 82 -8.72 5.92 0.53
N VAL A 83 -7.53 5.39 0.24
CA VAL A 83 -6.44 6.12 -0.44
C VAL A 83 -6.30 5.60 -1.86
N ALA A 84 -6.48 6.49 -2.84
CA ALA A 84 -6.47 6.10 -4.25
C ALA A 84 -5.07 6.18 -4.87
N GLY A 85 -4.62 5.11 -5.52
CA GLY A 85 -3.43 5.10 -6.36
C GLY A 85 -3.69 5.83 -7.67
N VAL A 86 -3.02 6.98 -7.85
CA VAL A 86 -3.20 7.87 -9.01
C VAL A 86 -1.90 8.15 -9.76
N GLY A 87 -0.76 7.69 -9.20
CA GLY A 87 0.55 7.91 -9.81
C GLY A 87 0.73 7.11 -11.10
N THR A 88 1.19 7.78 -12.14
CA THR A 88 1.64 7.20 -13.42
C THR A 88 2.96 7.80 -13.85
N ASN A 89 3.49 7.39 -14.97
CA ASN A 89 4.67 8.01 -15.58
C ASN A 89 4.35 9.23 -16.48
N ASP A 90 3.10 9.67 -16.49
CA ASP A 90 2.62 10.89 -17.14
C ASP A 90 1.94 11.79 -16.11
N THR A 91 2.51 12.98 -15.89
CA THR A 91 1.99 13.97 -14.91
C THR A 91 0.56 14.38 -15.23
N ARG A 92 0.23 14.59 -16.51
CA ARG A 92 -1.12 15.00 -16.93
C ARG A 92 -2.15 13.91 -16.62
N HIS A 93 -1.83 12.66 -16.95
CA HIS A 93 -2.71 11.54 -16.65
C HIS A 93 -2.89 11.35 -15.13
N SER A 94 -1.82 11.49 -14.35
CA SER A 94 -1.91 11.44 -12.89
C SER A 94 -2.80 12.54 -12.30
N ILE A 95 -2.80 13.76 -12.88
CA ILE A 95 -3.71 14.85 -12.53
C ILE A 95 -5.17 14.49 -12.81
N GLU A 96 -5.45 13.90 -13.97
CA GLU A 96 -6.79 13.44 -14.34
C GLU A 96 -7.30 12.41 -13.32
N LEU A 97 -6.49 11.40 -13.00
CA LEU A 97 -6.81 10.36 -12.01
C LEU A 97 -7.00 10.94 -10.60
N ALA A 98 -6.17 11.91 -10.19
CA ALA A 98 -6.30 12.56 -8.88
C ALA A 98 -7.64 13.27 -8.72
N ARG A 99 -8.07 14.02 -9.74
CA ARG A 99 -9.38 14.70 -9.76
C ARG A 99 -10.56 13.72 -9.77
N GLU A 100 -10.42 12.60 -10.47
CA GLU A 100 -11.44 11.56 -10.47
C GLU A 100 -11.54 10.86 -9.11
N ALA A 101 -10.41 10.56 -8.47
CA ALA A 101 -10.37 9.99 -7.13
C ALA A 101 -11.02 10.92 -6.08
N GLU A 102 -10.75 12.23 -6.14
CA GLU A 102 -11.40 13.21 -5.26
C GLU A 102 -12.91 13.23 -5.46
N ARG A 103 -13.39 13.26 -6.73
CA ARG A 103 -14.81 13.19 -7.06
C ARG A 103 -15.47 11.87 -6.64
N ALA A 104 -14.72 10.78 -6.63
CA ALA A 104 -15.17 9.48 -6.16
C ALA A 104 -15.20 9.35 -4.63
N GLY A 105 -14.73 10.38 -3.89
CA GLY A 105 -14.78 10.44 -2.43
C GLY A 105 -13.55 9.86 -1.73
N ALA A 106 -12.43 9.67 -2.41
CA ALA A 106 -11.18 9.22 -1.77
C ALA A 106 -10.77 10.16 -0.62
N HIS A 107 -10.14 9.60 0.41
CA HIS A 107 -9.64 10.37 1.57
C HIS A 107 -8.19 10.80 1.42
N GLY A 108 -7.49 10.31 0.40
CA GLY A 108 -6.12 10.66 0.09
C GLY A 108 -5.65 10.02 -1.21
N LEU A 109 -4.45 10.40 -1.62
CA LEU A 109 -3.83 9.95 -2.86
C LEU A 109 -2.53 9.20 -2.57
N LEU A 110 -2.30 8.08 -3.26
CA LEU A 110 -0.99 7.43 -3.35
C LEU A 110 -0.39 7.73 -4.73
N VAL A 111 0.78 8.37 -4.75
CA VAL A 111 1.45 8.75 -5.98
C VAL A 111 2.78 8.02 -6.09
N VAL A 112 2.85 7.01 -6.95
CA VAL A 112 4.08 6.26 -7.21
C VAL A 112 5.06 7.11 -8.02
N THR A 113 6.36 6.95 -7.74
CA THR A 113 7.43 7.51 -8.56
C THR A 113 7.23 7.12 -10.03
N PRO A 114 7.30 8.08 -10.99
CA PRO A 114 7.18 7.77 -12.39
C PRO A 114 8.10 6.62 -12.80
N TYR A 115 7.51 5.57 -13.36
CA TYR A 115 8.21 4.36 -13.79
C TYR A 115 8.56 4.42 -15.28
N TYR A 116 9.54 3.63 -15.72
CA TYR A 116 9.99 3.47 -17.09
C TYR A 116 10.80 4.64 -17.63
N ASN A 117 10.28 5.89 -17.64
CA ASN A 117 10.92 7.08 -18.21
C ASN A 117 11.99 7.74 -17.32
N LYS A 118 12.13 7.30 -16.04
CA LYS A 118 13.22 7.65 -15.11
C LYS A 118 13.55 9.15 -15.05
N PRO A 119 12.61 10.02 -14.67
CA PRO A 119 12.88 11.46 -14.62
C PRO A 119 13.97 11.81 -13.60
N PRO A 120 14.70 12.92 -13.80
CA PRO A 120 15.63 13.44 -12.80
C PRO A 120 14.89 13.95 -11.56
N GLN A 121 15.60 14.16 -10.46
CA GLN A 121 15.00 14.55 -9.15
C GLN A 121 14.15 15.84 -9.24
N GLU A 122 14.57 16.83 -10.03
CA GLU A 122 13.76 18.03 -10.27
C GLU A 122 12.46 17.71 -11.03
N GLY A 123 12.49 16.74 -11.94
CA GLY A 123 11.29 16.22 -12.60
C GLY A 123 10.35 15.52 -11.63
N LEU A 124 10.89 14.72 -10.70
CA LEU A 124 10.11 14.09 -9.61
C LEU A 124 9.47 15.16 -8.72
N TYR A 125 10.23 16.16 -8.29
CA TYR A 125 9.72 17.25 -7.47
C TYR A 125 8.53 17.95 -8.13
N ARG A 126 8.67 18.35 -9.39
CA ARG A 126 7.59 19.02 -10.15
C ARG A 126 6.40 18.10 -10.37
N HIS A 127 6.64 16.82 -10.67
CA HIS A 127 5.56 15.83 -10.84
C HIS A 127 4.69 15.73 -9.59
N PHE A 128 5.30 15.50 -8.44
CA PHE A 128 4.57 15.32 -7.18
C PHE A 128 3.87 16.60 -6.71
N THR A 129 4.54 17.76 -6.78
CA THR A 129 3.93 19.02 -6.37
C THR A 129 2.77 19.42 -7.27
N THR A 130 2.92 19.25 -8.60
CA THR A 130 1.86 19.57 -9.56
C THR A 130 0.62 18.67 -9.33
N ILE A 131 0.80 17.38 -9.02
CA ILE A 131 -0.33 16.49 -8.69
C ILE A 131 -0.95 16.91 -7.36
N ALA A 132 -0.15 17.17 -6.33
CA ALA A 132 -0.64 17.62 -5.03
C ALA A 132 -1.41 18.94 -5.10
N ASP A 133 -1.09 19.82 -6.05
CA ASP A 133 -1.79 21.09 -6.26
C ASP A 133 -3.18 20.95 -6.90
N THR A 134 -3.50 19.80 -7.47
CA THR A 134 -4.74 19.63 -8.24
C THR A 134 -5.98 19.30 -7.42
N THR A 135 -5.81 18.83 -6.17
CA THR A 135 -6.91 18.44 -5.27
C THR A 135 -6.69 18.98 -3.86
N GLY A 136 -7.72 18.93 -3.01
CA GLY A 136 -7.59 19.20 -1.58
C GLY A 136 -7.06 18.04 -0.76
N LEU A 137 -6.83 16.87 -1.36
CA LEU A 137 -6.54 15.63 -0.66
C LEU A 137 -5.07 15.54 -0.19
N PRO A 138 -4.82 14.91 0.98
CA PRO A 138 -3.47 14.58 1.42
C PRO A 138 -2.84 13.53 0.50
N VAL A 139 -1.53 13.66 0.28
CA VAL A 139 -0.74 12.83 -0.63
C VAL A 139 0.26 11.98 0.15
N MET A 140 0.27 10.70 -0.14
CA MET A 140 1.33 9.75 0.22
C MET A 140 2.18 9.51 -1.04
N LEU A 141 3.46 9.83 -0.97
CA LEU A 141 4.44 9.45 -1.99
C LEU A 141 4.65 7.94 -1.96
N TYR A 142 5.02 7.33 -3.09
CA TYR A 142 5.39 5.93 -3.12
C TYR A 142 6.71 5.72 -3.84
N ASP A 143 7.73 5.34 -3.06
CA ASP A 143 9.09 5.17 -3.50
C ASP A 143 9.47 3.68 -3.59
N ILE A 144 9.52 3.16 -4.82
CA ILE A 144 9.81 1.76 -5.14
C ILE A 144 10.76 1.66 -6.35
N PRO A 145 12.05 1.98 -6.18
CA PRO A 145 13.01 2.00 -7.28
C PRO A 145 13.21 0.65 -7.98
N GLY A 146 12.94 -0.47 -7.30
CA GLY A 146 12.94 -1.79 -7.91
C GLY A 146 11.91 -1.95 -9.04
N ARG A 147 10.85 -1.12 -9.06
CA ARG A 147 9.83 -1.08 -10.11
C ARG A 147 9.91 0.18 -10.97
N SER A 148 10.10 1.34 -10.34
CA SER A 148 10.14 2.63 -11.05
C SER A 148 11.48 2.88 -11.76
N GLY A 149 12.57 2.26 -11.30
CA GLY A 149 13.91 2.44 -11.84
C GLY A 149 14.61 3.73 -11.38
N VAL A 150 13.97 4.54 -10.54
CA VAL A 150 14.54 5.75 -9.93
C VAL A 150 14.00 5.94 -8.51
N PRO A 151 14.86 6.15 -7.49
CA PRO A 151 14.43 6.49 -6.14
C PRO A 151 14.13 7.98 -6.00
N ILE A 152 13.37 8.35 -4.98
CA ILE A 152 13.31 9.73 -4.49
C ILE A 152 14.47 9.92 -3.52
N ASN A 153 15.37 10.87 -3.80
CA ASN A 153 16.50 11.19 -2.93
C ASN A 153 16.04 11.93 -1.68
N THR A 154 16.82 11.84 -0.58
CA THR A 154 16.50 12.49 0.69
C THR A 154 16.27 14.00 0.54
N GLU A 155 17.13 14.68 -0.22
CA GLU A 155 17.01 16.13 -0.48
C GLU A 155 15.71 16.47 -1.22
N THR A 156 15.26 15.61 -2.13
CA THR A 156 13.99 15.77 -2.83
C THR A 156 12.81 15.53 -1.89
N LEU A 157 12.88 14.52 -1.01
CA LEU A 157 11.86 14.27 0.01
C LEU A 157 11.72 15.45 0.99
N VAL A 158 12.84 16.04 1.42
CA VAL A 158 12.83 17.23 2.30
C VAL A 158 12.13 18.41 1.63
N ARG A 159 12.44 18.67 0.35
CA ARG A 159 11.76 19.73 -0.42
C ARG A 159 10.26 19.41 -0.63
N LEU A 160 9.92 18.16 -0.89
CA LEU A 160 8.52 17.73 -1.06
C LEU A 160 7.72 17.88 0.24
N ALA A 161 8.34 17.66 1.39
CA ALA A 161 7.72 17.81 2.70
C ALA A 161 7.32 19.26 3.05
N GLU A 162 7.88 20.26 2.35
CA GLU A 162 7.46 21.67 2.47
C GLU A 162 6.06 21.91 1.87
N HIS A 163 5.58 20.98 1.03
CA HIS A 163 4.26 21.10 0.41
C HIS A 163 3.17 20.66 1.39
N PRO A 164 2.16 21.49 1.72
CA PRO A 164 1.22 21.24 2.82
C PRO A 164 0.35 20.00 2.64
N ARG A 165 0.16 19.50 1.42
CA ARG A 165 -0.61 18.29 1.14
C ARG A 165 0.23 17.03 1.00
N ILE A 166 1.55 17.12 0.89
CA ILE A 166 2.43 15.95 0.88
C ILE A 166 2.76 15.59 2.34
N VAL A 167 2.07 14.59 2.87
CA VAL A 167 2.06 14.30 4.32
C VAL A 167 2.73 12.98 4.68
N ALA A 168 2.95 12.10 3.71
CA ALA A 168 3.46 10.75 3.97
C ALA A 168 4.33 10.23 2.83
N ASN A 169 5.13 9.20 3.16
CA ASN A 169 5.87 8.40 2.19
C ASN A 169 5.71 6.90 2.48
N LYS A 170 5.31 6.12 1.47
CA LYS A 170 5.39 4.66 1.45
C LYS A 170 6.75 4.26 0.89
N ASP A 171 7.57 3.60 1.70
CA ASP A 171 8.93 3.18 1.37
C ASP A 171 9.01 1.68 1.06
N ALA A 172 9.41 1.36 -0.15
CA ALA A 172 9.73 0.01 -0.60
C ALA A 172 11.13 -0.04 -1.27
N LYS A 173 12.09 0.74 -0.72
CA LYS A 173 13.49 0.78 -1.18
C LYS A 173 14.36 -0.31 -0.58
N GLY A 174 14.07 -0.74 0.65
CA GLY A 174 14.89 -1.70 1.37
C GLY A 174 16.17 -1.13 2.01
N ASP A 175 16.32 0.19 2.08
CA ASP A 175 17.50 0.87 2.66
C ASP A 175 17.12 1.56 3.99
N LEU A 176 17.25 0.82 5.10
CA LEU A 176 16.91 1.31 6.45
C LEU A 176 17.75 2.51 6.89
N GLY A 177 19.03 2.54 6.51
CA GLY A 177 19.91 3.64 6.88
C GLY A 177 19.47 4.95 6.26
N ARG A 178 19.16 4.95 4.96
CA ARG A 178 18.63 6.13 4.26
C ARG A 178 17.21 6.47 4.70
N ALA A 179 16.39 5.47 5.01
CA ALA A 179 15.05 5.71 5.54
C ALA A 179 15.12 6.51 6.84
N GLY A 180 15.97 6.10 7.81
CA GLY A 180 16.17 6.84 9.06
C GLY A 180 16.59 8.29 8.84
N TRP A 181 17.53 8.56 7.91
CA TRP A 181 17.91 9.93 7.54
C TRP A 181 16.77 10.72 6.93
N ALA A 182 16.02 10.12 5.99
CA ALA A 182 14.91 10.78 5.30
C ALA A 182 13.77 11.11 6.26
N ILE A 183 13.43 10.19 7.18
CA ILE A 183 12.43 10.42 8.24
C ILE A 183 12.83 11.61 9.11
N ALA A 184 14.07 11.59 9.63
CA ALA A 184 14.56 12.63 10.54
C ALA A 184 14.59 14.02 9.90
N GLN A 185 14.86 14.11 8.60
CA GLN A 185 15.01 15.40 7.90
C GLN A 185 13.71 15.92 7.27
N SER A 186 12.85 15.02 6.76
CA SER A 186 11.62 15.43 6.08
C SER A 186 10.44 15.66 7.03
N GLY A 187 10.38 14.90 8.14
CA GLY A 187 9.23 14.91 9.03
C GLY A 187 7.95 14.30 8.44
N LEU A 188 8.03 13.69 7.25
CA LEU A 188 6.90 12.97 6.65
C LEU A 188 6.52 11.74 7.48
N ALA A 189 5.23 11.45 7.57
CA ALA A 189 4.77 10.18 8.10
C ALA A 189 5.28 9.04 7.20
N TRP A 190 6.01 8.07 7.78
CA TRP A 190 6.67 7.02 7.02
C TRP A 190 5.96 5.69 7.17
N TYR A 191 5.63 5.05 6.06
CA TYR A 191 4.97 3.76 6.02
C TYR A 191 5.85 2.73 5.31
N SER A 192 5.99 1.55 5.93
CA SER A 192 6.59 0.42 5.24
C SER A 192 5.75 0.02 4.04
N GLY A 193 6.37 -0.13 2.89
CA GLY A 193 5.76 -0.69 1.68
C GLY A 193 6.26 -2.10 1.37
N ASP A 194 7.06 -2.67 2.27
CA ASP A 194 7.64 -4.01 2.19
C ASP A 194 7.38 -4.74 3.52
N ASP A 195 6.59 -5.81 3.47
CA ASP A 195 6.13 -6.51 4.67
C ASP A 195 7.28 -7.10 5.50
N MET A 196 8.36 -7.55 4.86
CA MET A 196 9.58 -7.99 5.56
C MET A 196 10.24 -6.88 6.39
N LEU A 197 10.02 -5.62 6.01
CA LEU A 197 10.61 -4.46 6.65
C LEU A 197 9.64 -3.72 7.58
N ASN A 198 8.47 -4.27 7.87
CA ASN A 198 7.49 -3.63 8.74
C ASN A 198 8.08 -3.29 10.11
N LEU A 199 8.58 -4.26 10.86
CA LEU A 199 9.21 -4.02 12.16
C LEU A 199 10.54 -3.25 12.05
N PRO A 200 11.47 -3.58 11.14
CA PRO A 200 12.70 -2.81 10.95
C PRO A 200 12.45 -1.32 10.66
N LEU A 201 11.47 -0.97 9.84
CA LEU A 201 11.14 0.44 9.56
C LEU A 201 10.52 1.15 10.76
N LEU A 202 9.70 0.47 11.59
CA LEU A 202 9.23 1.03 12.85
C LEU A 202 10.41 1.43 13.74
N SER A 203 11.49 0.63 13.78
CA SER A 203 12.66 0.88 14.62
C SER A 203 13.46 2.13 14.24
N VAL A 204 13.29 2.63 13.00
CA VAL A 204 13.93 3.86 12.53
C VAL A 204 12.95 5.03 12.39
N GLY A 205 11.70 4.87 12.85
CA GLY A 205 10.73 5.96 12.97
C GLY A 205 9.53 5.90 12.00
N ALA A 206 9.32 4.79 11.29
CA ALA A 206 8.06 4.61 10.56
C ALA A 206 6.86 4.56 11.53
N VAL A 207 5.70 4.97 11.04
CA VAL A 207 4.47 5.08 11.84
C VAL A 207 3.49 3.94 11.58
N GLY A 208 3.69 3.17 10.51
CA GLY A 208 2.79 2.10 10.12
C GLY A 208 3.21 1.41 8.82
N PHE A 209 2.27 0.69 8.21
CA PHE A 209 2.47 -0.16 7.04
C PHE A 209 1.46 0.11 5.94
N VAL A 210 1.86 -0.07 4.70
CA VAL A 210 0.99 -0.30 3.54
C VAL A 210 1.30 -1.71 3.03
N SER A 211 0.66 -2.67 3.64
CA SER A 211 0.94 -4.11 3.55
C SER A 211 0.27 -4.77 2.34
N VAL A 212 0.86 -5.84 1.85
CA VAL A 212 0.21 -6.81 0.93
C VAL A 212 -0.31 -8.01 1.72
N VAL A 213 0.47 -8.51 2.69
CA VAL A 213 0.05 -9.66 3.51
C VAL A 213 -1.11 -9.33 4.45
N GLY A 214 -1.44 -8.04 4.61
CA GLY A 214 -2.65 -7.60 5.32
C GLY A 214 -3.94 -8.22 4.77
N HIS A 215 -3.95 -8.78 3.56
CA HIS A 215 -5.10 -9.54 3.08
C HIS A 215 -5.39 -10.80 3.90
N VAL A 216 -4.39 -11.38 4.56
CA VAL A 216 -4.51 -12.68 5.25
C VAL A 216 -4.09 -12.64 6.71
N VAL A 217 -3.37 -11.60 7.18
CA VAL A 217 -2.84 -11.51 8.56
C VAL A 217 -3.01 -10.11 9.19
N THR A 218 -4.02 -9.34 8.81
CA THR A 218 -4.26 -8.02 9.41
C THR A 218 -4.28 -8.03 10.94
N PRO A 219 -4.94 -9.00 11.63
CA PRO A 219 -4.93 -9.02 13.09
C PRO A 219 -3.53 -9.15 13.70
N ASP A 220 -2.65 -9.95 13.09
CA ASP A 220 -1.25 -10.07 13.54
C ASP A 220 -0.46 -8.78 13.28
N LEU A 221 -0.67 -8.11 12.13
CA LEU A 221 -0.03 -6.82 11.83
C LEU A 221 -0.50 -5.73 12.79
N ARG A 222 -1.77 -5.72 13.18
CA ARG A 222 -2.31 -4.83 14.20
C ARG A 222 -1.63 -5.10 15.54
N ALA A 223 -1.60 -6.36 15.98
CA ALA A 223 -0.95 -6.76 17.21
C ALA A 223 0.55 -6.40 17.23
N LEU A 224 1.24 -6.52 16.08
CA LEU A 224 2.65 -6.14 15.94
C LEU A 224 2.86 -4.65 16.17
N VAL A 225 2.09 -3.79 15.47
CA VAL A 225 2.26 -2.33 15.60
C VAL A 225 1.85 -1.83 16.98
N ASP A 226 0.81 -2.41 17.58
CA ASP A 226 0.33 -2.06 18.91
C ASP A 226 1.36 -2.47 19.99
N ALA A 227 1.92 -3.66 19.90
CA ALA A 227 3.01 -4.11 20.79
C ALA A 227 4.21 -3.18 20.67
N TYR A 228 4.65 -2.88 19.45
CA TYR A 228 5.80 -1.98 19.25
C TYR A 228 5.56 -0.59 19.83
N THR A 229 4.39 0.01 19.54
CA THR A 229 4.07 1.38 19.98
C THR A 229 3.80 1.50 21.47
N SER A 230 3.40 0.41 22.14
CA SER A 230 3.29 0.34 23.60
C SER A 230 4.64 0.06 24.31
N GLY A 231 5.72 -0.18 23.55
CA GLY A 231 7.06 -0.46 24.09
C GLY A 231 7.37 -1.95 24.28
N ASP A 232 6.45 -2.86 23.95
CA ASP A 232 6.68 -4.31 23.99
C ASP A 232 7.37 -4.79 22.70
N VAL A 233 8.64 -4.41 22.57
CA VAL A 233 9.47 -4.75 21.40
C VAL A 233 9.69 -6.26 21.29
N VAL A 234 9.73 -6.98 22.42
CA VAL A 234 9.89 -8.44 22.43
C VAL A 234 8.71 -9.08 21.74
N LYS A 235 7.48 -8.71 22.15
CA LYS A 235 6.25 -9.22 21.54
C LYS A 235 6.14 -8.87 20.06
N ALA A 236 6.48 -7.63 19.69
CA ALA A 236 6.49 -7.22 18.28
C ALA A 236 7.47 -8.07 17.45
N THR A 237 8.63 -8.40 18.01
CA THR A 237 9.64 -9.26 17.37
C THR A 237 9.14 -10.70 17.20
N GLU A 238 8.51 -11.27 18.22
CA GLU A 238 7.90 -12.61 18.14
C GLU A 238 6.86 -12.69 17.04
N ILE A 239 5.96 -11.69 16.95
CA ILE A 239 4.94 -11.64 15.91
C ILE A 239 5.58 -11.51 14.52
N HIS A 240 6.58 -10.62 14.37
CA HIS A 240 7.28 -10.45 13.10
C HIS A 240 7.95 -11.76 12.65
N GLN A 241 8.62 -12.46 13.55
CA GLN A 241 9.30 -13.73 13.26
C GLN A 241 8.30 -14.84 12.91
N LYS A 242 7.15 -14.91 13.59
CA LYS A 242 6.05 -15.82 13.25
C LYS A 242 5.55 -15.60 11.83
N LEU A 243 5.52 -14.35 11.37
CA LEU A 243 4.99 -13.97 10.05
C LEU A 243 6.01 -14.12 8.89
N LEU A 244 7.30 -14.38 9.16
CA LEU A 244 8.31 -14.51 8.10
C LEU A 244 7.94 -15.51 7.00
N PRO A 245 7.35 -16.70 7.29
CA PRO A 245 6.89 -17.61 6.24
C PRO A 245 5.80 -16.98 5.35
N VAL A 246 4.86 -16.23 5.94
CA VAL A 246 3.81 -15.52 5.18
C VAL A 246 4.41 -14.46 4.27
N TYR A 247 5.32 -13.63 4.80
CA TYR A 247 6.02 -12.62 4.01
C TYR A 247 6.75 -13.26 2.82
N THR A 248 7.48 -14.35 3.07
CA THR A 248 8.19 -15.08 2.02
C THR A 248 7.23 -15.68 1.00
N GLY A 249 6.19 -16.37 1.47
CA GLY A 249 5.22 -17.07 0.61
C GLY A 249 4.47 -16.14 -0.32
N MET A 250 4.00 -15.00 0.21
CA MET A 250 3.23 -14.01 -0.55
C MET A 250 4.06 -13.24 -1.59
N PHE A 251 5.39 -13.36 -1.55
CA PHE A 251 6.29 -12.68 -2.49
C PHE A 251 7.24 -13.64 -3.23
N ARG A 252 6.96 -14.96 -3.24
CA ARG A 252 7.74 -15.93 -4.06
C ARG A 252 7.63 -15.64 -5.55
N THR A 253 6.52 -15.09 -5.99
CA THR A 253 6.30 -14.54 -7.32
C THR A 253 5.70 -13.14 -7.20
N GLN A 254 4.98 -12.64 -8.17
CA GLN A 254 4.35 -11.31 -8.05
C GLN A 254 3.26 -11.33 -6.97
N GLY A 255 3.36 -10.40 -6.02
CA GLY A 255 2.48 -10.37 -4.85
C GLY A 255 0.98 -10.37 -5.16
N VAL A 256 0.54 -9.81 -6.29
CA VAL A 256 -0.87 -9.87 -6.70
C VAL A 256 -1.33 -11.29 -7.04
N MET A 257 -0.46 -12.10 -7.65
CA MET A 257 -0.77 -13.50 -8.02
C MET A 257 -1.02 -14.34 -6.77
N THR A 258 -0.06 -14.32 -5.85
CA THR A 258 -0.15 -15.05 -4.58
C THR A 258 -1.26 -14.54 -3.67
N THR A 259 -1.52 -13.21 -3.65
CA THR A 259 -2.61 -12.63 -2.87
C THR A 259 -3.97 -13.12 -3.35
N LYS A 260 -4.23 -13.07 -4.66
CA LYS A 260 -5.49 -13.59 -5.21
C LYS A 260 -5.64 -15.10 -4.98
N ALA A 261 -4.55 -15.86 -5.12
CA ALA A 261 -4.56 -17.29 -4.77
C ALA A 261 -4.89 -17.52 -3.29
N ALA A 262 -4.28 -16.76 -2.36
CA ALA A 262 -4.54 -16.87 -0.93
C ALA A 262 -6.00 -16.53 -0.58
N LEU A 263 -6.55 -15.45 -1.14
CA LEU A 263 -7.95 -15.07 -0.95
C LEU A 263 -8.91 -16.15 -1.49
N ALA A 264 -8.62 -16.71 -2.66
CA ALA A 264 -9.42 -17.81 -3.22
C ALA A 264 -9.40 -19.04 -2.32
N LEU A 265 -8.27 -19.39 -1.70
CA LEU A 265 -8.15 -20.47 -0.71
C LEU A 265 -9.00 -20.23 0.55
N GLN A 266 -9.22 -18.97 0.91
CA GLN A 266 -10.06 -18.56 2.03
C GLN A 266 -11.53 -18.31 1.65
N GLY A 267 -11.92 -18.54 0.37
CA GLY A 267 -13.27 -18.27 -0.12
C GLY A 267 -13.63 -16.77 -0.19
N LEU A 268 -12.63 -15.88 -0.22
CA LEU A 268 -12.80 -14.43 -0.27
C LEU A 268 -12.80 -13.93 -1.74
N PRO A 269 -13.45 -12.78 -2.02
CA PRO A 269 -13.49 -12.21 -3.36
C PRO A 269 -12.08 -11.84 -3.87
N ALA A 270 -11.71 -12.35 -5.04
CA ALA A 270 -10.46 -12.03 -5.72
C ALA A 270 -10.61 -12.06 -7.24
N GLY A 271 -11.19 -13.14 -7.77
CA GLY A 271 -11.35 -13.37 -9.21
C GLY A 271 -10.03 -13.63 -9.93
N PRO A 272 -10.06 -13.72 -11.26
CA PRO A 272 -8.89 -13.94 -12.09
C PRO A 272 -7.95 -12.73 -12.09
N LEU A 273 -6.77 -12.93 -12.67
CA LEU A 273 -5.82 -11.87 -12.98
C LEU A 273 -6.05 -11.34 -14.41
N ARG A 274 -5.76 -10.07 -14.65
CA ARG A 274 -5.72 -9.53 -16.01
C ARG A 274 -4.31 -9.66 -16.59
N ALA A 275 -4.21 -10.06 -17.85
CA ALA A 275 -2.94 -10.11 -18.55
C ALA A 275 -2.22 -8.74 -18.48
N PRO A 276 -0.88 -8.73 -18.33
CA PRO A 276 0.05 -9.85 -18.53
C PRO A 276 0.26 -10.74 -17.28
N MET A 277 -0.43 -10.47 -16.14
CA MET A 277 -0.37 -11.37 -15.00
C MET A 277 -1.10 -12.68 -15.32
N VAL A 278 -0.68 -13.76 -14.65
CA VAL A 278 -1.26 -15.10 -14.78
C VAL A 278 -1.52 -15.68 -13.40
N GLU A 279 -2.38 -16.68 -13.31
CA GLU A 279 -2.62 -17.40 -12.06
C GLU A 279 -1.39 -18.18 -11.61
N CYS A 280 -1.26 -18.39 -10.29
CA CYS A 280 -0.23 -19.24 -9.74
C CYS A 280 -0.36 -20.69 -10.26
N SER A 281 0.79 -21.34 -10.53
CA SER A 281 0.79 -22.77 -10.89
C SER A 281 0.33 -23.64 -9.69
N PRO A 282 -0.07 -24.89 -9.95
CA PRO A 282 -0.41 -25.84 -8.87
C PRO A 282 0.72 -25.99 -7.84
N GLU A 283 1.97 -25.97 -8.27
CA GLU A 283 3.16 -26.07 -7.43
C GLU A 283 3.33 -24.81 -6.56
N GLU A 284 3.13 -23.62 -7.15
CA GLU A 284 3.16 -22.34 -6.43
C GLU A 284 2.04 -22.28 -5.38
N ILE A 285 0.84 -22.75 -5.71
CA ILE A 285 -0.29 -22.83 -4.76
C ILE A 285 0.02 -23.81 -3.63
N ALA A 286 0.61 -24.98 -3.92
CA ALA A 286 0.99 -25.96 -2.91
C ALA A 286 2.02 -25.39 -1.93
N GLN A 287 3.03 -24.69 -2.44
CA GLN A 287 4.03 -24.02 -1.61
C GLN A 287 3.44 -22.87 -0.79
N LEU A 288 2.57 -22.05 -1.40
CA LEU A 288 1.87 -20.97 -0.72
C LEU A 288 1.06 -21.48 0.49
N LYS A 289 0.35 -22.61 0.36
CA LYS A 289 -0.38 -23.23 1.47
C LYS A 289 0.55 -23.60 2.63
N ILE A 290 1.72 -24.16 2.33
CA ILE A 290 2.73 -24.49 3.36
C ILE A 290 3.21 -23.23 4.07
N ASP A 291 3.55 -22.19 3.32
CA ASP A 291 4.06 -20.93 3.88
C ASP A 291 2.99 -20.21 4.74
N LEU A 292 1.74 -20.18 4.28
CA LEU A 292 0.63 -19.57 5.02
C LEU A 292 0.33 -20.35 6.31
N ALA A 293 0.28 -21.69 6.25
CA ALA A 293 0.05 -22.52 7.43
C ALA A 293 1.19 -22.40 8.46
N ALA A 294 2.45 -22.28 8.01
CA ALA A 294 3.60 -22.08 8.89
C ALA A 294 3.54 -20.74 9.66
N GLY A 295 2.90 -19.70 9.08
CA GLY A 295 2.62 -18.43 9.74
C GLY A 295 1.32 -18.39 10.54
N GLY A 296 0.56 -19.50 10.58
CA GLY A 296 -0.68 -19.65 11.34
C GLY A 296 -1.94 -19.15 10.63
N VAL A 297 -1.87 -18.91 9.31
CA VAL A 297 -3.04 -18.50 8.49
C VAL A 297 -3.96 -19.71 8.31
N GLN A 298 -5.25 -19.52 8.58
CA GLN A 298 -6.30 -20.50 8.31
C GLN A 298 -6.72 -20.42 6.83
N LEU A 299 -6.86 -21.59 6.17
CA LEU A 299 -7.22 -21.72 4.76
C LEU A 299 -8.55 -22.42 4.60
#